data_da49c849ce65c470117c472cd268e402
#
_entry.id   da49c849ce65c470117c472cd268e402
#
_cell.length_a   1.000
_cell.length_b   1.000
_cell.length_c   1.000
_cell.angle_alpha   90.00
_cell.angle_beta   90.00
_cell.angle_gamma   90.00
#
_symmetry.space_group_name_H-M   'P 1'
#
loop_
_entity.id
_entity.type
_entity.pdbx_description
1 polymer ?
#
loop_
_entity_poly.entity_id
_entity_poly.type
_entity_poly.pdbx_seq_one_letter_code
_entity_poly.pdbx_strand_id
1 'polypeptide(L)'
;MPAPLSSFADEVRAEVARAREVVALLHAELPRWGLVVWTAGNVSQRVRVPAALGGADDGSADLLVIKPSGVTYDELTADAMVVCDLDGALVDGEAAPSSDTAAHAYVYTHMPAVGGVVHTHSTYATAWAARGEAVPCVLTMMADEFGGPIPVGPFALIGDDSIGRGIVETLGGGRSRAVLMRNHGPFTIGRDARDAVKAAVMVEEVARTVHISRQVGEPTPIDPAQIDSLYERYQYVYGQGGANRTPLTATI
;
A
#
# COMPACT_ATOMS: atom_id res chain seq x y z
N MET A 1 -15.62 17.88 14.06
CA MET A 1 -16.07 16.65 13.36
C MET A 1 -15.88 16.90 11.88
N PRO A 2 -15.41 15.91 11.10
CA PRO A 2 -15.31 16.06 9.65
C PRO A 2 -16.68 16.36 9.01
N ALA A 3 -16.66 16.95 7.83
CA ALA A 3 -17.87 17.17 7.06
C ALA A 3 -18.46 15.81 6.62
N PRO A 4 -19.76 15.56 6.76
CA PRO A 4 -20.36 14.29 6.35
C PRO A 4 -20.28 14.12 4.83
N LEU A 5 -20.20 12.88 4.34
CA LEU A 5 -20.09 12.57 2.90
C LEU A 5 -21.22 13.21 2.07
N SER A 6 -22.42 13.35 2.65
CA SER A 6 -23.57 14.00 2.01
C SER A 6 -23.35 15.47 1.65
N SER A 7 -22.37 16.14 2.25
CA SER A 7 -22.03 17.55 1.95
C SER A 7 -21.05 17.71 0.79
N PHE A 8 -20.43 16.62 0.31
CA PHE A 8 -19.54 16.66 -0.84
C PHE A 8 -20.32 16.67 -2.16
N ALA A 9 -19.69 17.17 -3.23
CA ALA A 9 -20.25 17.19 -4.58
C ALA A 9 -20.59 15.77 -5.07
N ASP A 10 -21.57 15.67 -5.99
CA ASP A 10 -22.05 14.39 -6.52
C ASP A 10 -20.93 13.58 -7.17
N GLU A 11 -20.00 14.24 -7.85
CA GLU A 11 -18.84 13.63 -8.49
C GLU A 11 -17.91 12.97 -7.46
N VAL A 12 -17.68 13.61 -6.32
CA VAL A 12 -16.87 13.07 -5.22
C VAL A 12 -17.56 11.87 -4.59
N ARG A 13 -18.88 11.97 -4.34
CA ARG A 13 -19.68 10.86 -3.82
C ARG A 13 -19.68 9.64 -4.75
N ALA A 14 -19.76 9.89 -6.06
CA ALA A 14 -19.69 8.83 -7.06
C ALA A 14 -18.29 8.16 -7.09
N GLU A 15 -17.22 8.94 -6.90
CA GLU A 15 -15.85 8.39 -6.82
C GLU A 15 -15.67 7.58 -5.53
N VAL A 16 -16.20 8.03 -4.40
CA VAL A 16 -16.23 7.26 -3.15
C VAL A 16 -16.95 5.92 -3.35
N ALA A 17 -18.10 5.92 -4.01
CA ALA A 17 -18.84 4.68 -4.29
C ALA A 17 -18.00 3.71 -5.15
N ARG A 18 -17.36 4.19 -6.21
CA ARG A 18 -16.44 3.38 -7.02
C ARG A 18 -15.26 2.86 -6.21
N ALA A 19 -14.68 3.70 -5.36
CA ALA A 19 -13.55 3.29 -4.50
C ALA A 19 -13.97 2.20 -3.50
N ARG A 20 -15.18 2.26 -2.92
CA ARG A 20 -15.73 1.21 -2.06
C ARG A 20 -15.83 -0.14 -2.79
N GLU A 21 -16.36 -0.14 -4.01
CA GLU A 21 -16.44 -1.35 -4.84
C GLU A 21 -15.05 -1.94 -5.12
N VAL A 22 -14.10 -1.09 -5.55
CA VAL A 22 -12.72 -1.50 -5.85
C VAL A 22 -12.03 -2.05 -4.61
N VAL A 23 -12.12 -1.36 -3.47
CA VAL A 23 -11.48 -1.76 -2.21
C VAL A 23 -12.06 -3.08 -1.71
N ALA A 24 -13.40 -3.26 -1.77
CA ALA A 24 -14.04 -4.52 -1.39
C ALA A 24 -13.58 -5.70 -2.28
N LEU A 25 -13.56 -5.53 -3.59
CA LEU A 25 -13.06 -6.54 -4.53
C LEU A 25 -11.59 -6.90 -4.28
N LEU A 26 -10.75 -5.91 -4.01
CA LEU A 26 -9.33 -6.13 -3.76
C LEU A 26 -9.05 -6.80 -2.41
N HIS A 27 -9.91 -6.59 -1.40
CA HIS A 27 -9.81 -7.34 -0.16
C HIS A 27 -10.00 -8.84 -0.37
N ALA A 28 -10.86 -9.27 -1.29
CA ALA A 28 -11.03 -10.69 -1.62
C ALA A 28 -9.76 -11.33 -2.25
N GLU A 29 -8.89 -10.53 -2.86
CA GLU A 29 -7.62 -11.04 -3.39
C GLU A 29 -6.62 -11.38 -2.26
N LEU A 30 -6.65 -10.71 -1.11
CA LEU A 30 -5.68 -10.95 -0.05
C LEU A 30 -5.70 -12.39 0.50
N PRO A 31 -6.85 -12.96 0.91
CA PRO A 31 -6.90 -14.37 1.31
C PRO A 31 -6.65 -15.32 0.13
N ARG A 32 -7.08 -14.98 -1.09
CA ARG A 32 -6.84 -15.78 -2.30
C ARG A 32 -5.36 -16.03 -2.56
N TRP A 33 -4.51 -15.02 -2.29
CA TRP A 33 -3.06 -15.09 -2.43
C TRP A 33 -2.34 -15.51 -1.12
N GLY A 34 -3.08 -15.83 -0.05
CA GLY A 34 -2.51 -16.23 1.23
C GLY A 34 -1.76 -15.10 1.96
N LEU A 35 -2.16 -13.84 1.72
CA LEU A 35 -1.48 -12.67 2.27
C LEU A 35 -1.95 -12.27 3.67
N VAL A 36 -3.07 -12.82 4.11
CA VAL A 36 -3.73 -12.44 5.37
C VAL A 36 -4.33 -13.64 6.09
N VAL A 37 -4.54 -13.48 7.38
CA VAL A 37 -5.21 -14.46 8.24
C VAL A 37 -6.31 -13.75 9.04
N TRP A 38 -7.50 -14.34 9.05
CA TRP A 38 -8.67 -13.88 9.81
C TRP A 38 -9.06 -12.43 9.42
N THR A 39 -8.90 -11.46 10.32
CA THR A 39 -9.24 -10.04 10.06
C THR A 39 -8.01 -9.15 9.83
N ALA A 40 -6.80 -9.73 9.93
CA ALA A 40 -5.55 -8.99 9.80
C ALA A 40 -5.32 -8.47 8.38
N GLY A 41 -4.67 -7.32 8.28
CA GLY A 41 -4.38 -6.67 7.00
C GLY A 41 -5.56 -5.86 6.44
N ASN A 42 -5.27 -5.00 5.49
CA ASN A 42 -6.24 -4.11 4.87
C ASN A 42 -5.73 -3.51 3.57
N VAL A 43 -6.67 -2.97 2.78
CA VAL A 43 -6.44 -2.20 1.57
C VAL A 43 -7.12 -0.86 1.74
N SER A 44 -6.50 0.23 1.32
CA SER A 44 -7.18 1.51 1.18
C SER A 44 -6.97 2.12 -0.21
N GLN A 45 -7.91 3.00 -0.57
CA GLN A 45 -7.88 3.80 -1.79
C GLN A 45 -8.07 5.27 -1.42
N ARG A 46 -7.18 6.13 -1.90
CA ARG A 46 -7.33 7.59 -1.84
C ARG A 46 -8.40 8.03 -2.84
N VAL A 47 -9.30 8.88 -2.40
CA VAL A 47 -10.26 9.60 -3.24
C VAL A 47 -9.86 11.07 -3.24
N ARG A 48 -9.44 11.57 -4.39
CA ARG A 48 -9.05 12.96 -4.55
C ARG A 48 -10.28 13.85 -4.61
N VAL A 49 -10.22 14.97 -3.87
CA VAL A 49 -11.25 16.00 -3.87
C VAL A 49 -10.67 17.24 -4.57
N PRO A 50 -10.96 17.45 -5.87
CA PRO A 50 -10.45 18.60 -6.60
C PRO A 50 -10.89 19.94 -6.00
N ALA A 51 -10.05 20.97 -6.07
CA ALA A 51 -10.37 22.31 -5.59
C ALA A 51 -11.69 22.87 -6.19
N ALA A 52 -11.95 22.57 -7.46
CA ALA A 52 -13.21 22.95 -8.13
C ALA A 52 -14.47 22.30 -7.52
N LEU A 53 -14.31 21.23 -6.74
CA LEU A 53 -15.39 20.51 -6.06
C LEU A 53 -15.34 20.67 -4.53
N GLY A 54 -14.68 21.72 -4.05
CA GLY A 54 -14.57 22.04 -2.62
C GLY A 54 -13.36 21.43 -1.91
N GLY A 55 -12.42 20.84 -2.66
CA GLY A 55 -11.16 20.35 -2.14
C GLY A 55 -10.08 21.43 -1.98
N ALA A 56 -8.86 20.98 -1.77
CA ALA A 56 -7.68 21.82 -1.65
C ALA A 56 -6.58 21.36 -2.63
N ASP A 57 -5.80 22.32 -3.14
CA ASP A 57 -4.72 22.03 -4.11
C ASP A 57 -3.61 21.16 -3.53
N ASP A 58 -3.41 21.21 -2.21
CA ASP A 58 -2.44 20.37 -1.48
C ASP A 58 -2.96 18.96 -1.17
N GLY A 59 -4.20 18.65 -1.54
CA GLY A 59 -4.86 17.37 -1.29
C GLY A 59 -5.24 17.14 0.18
N SER A 60 -5.20 18.15 1.04
CA SER A 60 -5.59 18.02 2.46
C SER A 60 -7.07 17.69 2.67
N ALA A 61 -7.92 17.97 1.67
CA ALA A 61 -9.34 17.64 1.67
C ALA A 61 -9.64 16.26 1.05
N ASP A 62 -8.64 15.50 0.61
CA ASP A 62 -8.85 14.17 0.05
C ASP A 62 -9.40 13.21 1.11
N LEU A 63 -10.06 12.17 0.63
CA LEU A 63 -10.63 11.12 1.47
C LEU A 63 -9.88 9.80 1.25
N LEU A 64 -10.01 8.89 2.18
CA LEU A 64 -9.60 7.50 1.99
C LEU A 64 -10.76 6.55 2.28
N VAL A 65 -10.87 5.50 1.46
CA VAL A 65 -11.78 4.38 1.67
C VAL A 65 -10.96 3.20 2.18
N ILE A 66 -11.38 2.60 3.29
CA ILE A 66 -10.68 1.50 3.95
C ILE A 66 -11.68 0.52 4.56
N LYS A 67 -11.22 -0.72 4.86
CA LYS A 67 -12.07 -1.68 5.53
C LYS A 67 -12.35 -1.31 7.00
N PRO A 68 -13.52 -1.70 7.53
CA PRO A 68 -13.81 -1.59 8.95
C PRO A 68 -12.92 -2.53 9.79
N SER A 69 -12.67 -2.16 11.04
CA SER A 69 -11.93 -2.97 12.00
C SER A 69 -12.71 -4.22 12.39
N GLY A 70 -12.03 -5.36 12.54
CA GLY A 70 -12.60 -6.59 13.10
C GLY A 70 -13.60 -7.35 12.21
N VAL A 71 -13.88 -6.88 10.99
CA VAL A 71 -14.76 -7.58 10.03
C VAL A 71 -13.98 -8.60 9.24
N THR A 72 -14.51 -9.83 9.13
CA THR A 72 -13.88 -10.93 8.37
C THR A 72 -13.98 -10.70 6.86
N TYR A 73 -13.10 -11.33 6.10
CA TYR A 73 -13.03 -11.12 4.65
C TYR A 73 -14.31 -11.56 3.90
N ASP A 74 -15.00 -12.59 4.40
CA ASP A 74 -16.24 -13.11 3.82
C ASP A 74 -17.44 -12.19 4.04
N GLU A 75 -17.36 -11.27 5.01
CA GLU A 75 -18.40 -10.30 5.35
C GLU A 75 -18.18 -8.94 4.70
N LEU A 76 -17.02 -8.73 4.05
CA LEU A 76 -16.69 -7.45 3.44
C LEU A 76 -17.48 -7.21 2.16
N THR A 77 -18.26 -6.13 2.16
CA THR A 77 -18.99 -5.62 0.99
C THR A 77 -18.58 -4.18 0.71
N ALA A 78 -18.95 -3.65 -0.45
CA ALA A 78 -18.71 -2.24 -0.77
C ALA A 78 -19.36 -1.30 0.26
N ASP A 79 -20.57 -1.62 0.71
CA ASP A 79 -21.31 -0.82 1.70
C ASP A 79 -20.67 -0.88 3.11
N ALA A 80 -19.97 -1.96 3.42
CA ALA A 80 -19.25 -2.08 4.68
C ALA A 80 -17.99 -1.20 4.74
N MET A 81 -17.42 -0.80 3.60
CA MET A 81 -16.21 0.05 3.57
C MET A 81 -16.50 1.42 4.17
N VAL A 82 -15.61 1.87 5.04
CA VAL A 82 -15.71 3.18 5.69
C VAL A 82 -14.91 4.23 4.94
N VAL A 83 -15.31 5.49 5.09
CA VAL A 83 -14.65 6.67 4.50
C VAL A 83 -14.10 7.51 5.63
N CYS A 84 -12.82 7.86 5.55
CA CYS A 84 -12.18 8.77 6.50
C CYS A 84 -11.57 9.97 5.75
N ASP A 85 -11.36 11.06 6.47
CA ASP A 85 -10.47 12.13 6.03
C ASP A 85 -8.98 11.75 6.24
N LEU A 86 -8.07 12.62 5.83
CA LEU A 86 -6.63 12.37 5.98
C LEU A 86 -6.10 12.64 7.40
N ASP A 87 -6.94 13.08 8.32
CA ASP A 87 -6.67 13.07 9.77
C ASP A 87 -7.08 11.74 10.42
N GLY A 88 -7.67 10.82 9.63
CA GLY A 88 -8.14 9.51 10.08
C GLY A 88 -9.52 9.54 10.72
N ALA A 89 -10.23 10.68 10.69
CA ALA A 89 -11.56 10.79 11.27
C ALA A 89 -12.63 10.25 10.31
N LEU A 90 -13.62 9.53 10.87
CA LEU A 90 -14.71 8.91 10.13
C LEU A 90 -15.62 9.97 9.49
N VAL A 91 -15.74 9.96 8.16
CA VAL A 91 -16.60 10.82 7.34
C VAL A 91 -17.92 10.11 7.01
N ASP A 92 -17.86 8.78 6.71
CA ASP A 92 -19.04 8.00 6.35
C ASP A 92 -18.83 6.51 6.63
N GLY A 93 -19.87 5.84 7.10
CA GLY A 93 -19.90 4.44 7.48
C GLY A 93 -20.36 4.25 8.93
N GLU A 94 -20.76 3.02 9.27
CA GLU A 94 -21.32 2.71 10.60
C GLU A 94 -20.30 2.09 11.56
N ALA A 95 -19.23 1.50 11.02
CA ALA A 95 -18.23 0.77 11.80
C ALA A 95 -16.97 1.61 12.05
N ALA A 96 -16.23 1.25 13.11
CA ALA A 96 -14.91 1.82 13.35
C ALA A 96 -13.95 1.48 12.20
N PRO A 97 -13.17 2.44 11.69
CA PRO A 97 -12.19 2.17 10.65
C PRO A 97 -11.06 1.24 11.14
N SER A 98 -10.32 0.65 10.21
CA SER A 98 -9.14 -0.16 10.51
C SER A 98 -8.18 0.56 11.47
N SER A 99 -7.52 -0.19 12.36
CA SER A 99 -6.47 0.33 13.25
C SER A 99 -5.30 0.97 12.50
N ASP A 100 -5.11 0.65 11.22
CA ASP A 100 -4.04 1.20 10.39
C ASP A 100 -4.45 2.49 9.65
N THR A 101 -5.67 2.99 9.86
CA THR A 101 -6.19 4.17 9.15
C THR A 101 -5.27 5.38 9.30
N ALA A 102 -4.76 5.64 10.51
CA ALA A 102 -3.82 6.75 10.76
C ALA A 102 -2.51 6.59 9.96
N ALA A 103 -1.99 5.36 9.86
CA ALA A 103 -0.80 5.06 9.07
C ALA A 103 -1.02 5.31 7.57
N HIS A 104 -2.17 4.86 7.02
CA HIS A 104 -2.52 5.08 5.62
C HIS A 104 -2.75 6.55 5.30
N ALA A 105 -3.46 7.26 6.17
CA ALA A 105 -3.70 8.71 6.06
C ALA A 105 -2.38 9.49 6.06
N TYR A 106 -1.45 9.14 6.95
CA TYR A 106 -0.12 9.75 6.99
C TYR A 106 0.65 9.55 5.67
N VAL A 107 0.63 8.34 5.11
CA VAL A 107 1.24 8.07 3.80
C VAL A 107 0.61 8.94 2.71
N TYR A 108 -0.71 9.04 2.64
CA TYR A 108 -1.39 9.87 1.64
C TYR A 108 -1.06 11.35 1.78
N THR A 109 -0.93 11.85 3.00
CA THR A 109 -0.57 13.25 3.26
C THR A 109 0.84 13.57 2.81
N HIS A 110 1.80 12.67 3.09
CA HIS A 110 3.23 12.93 2.87
C HIS A 110 3.77 12.36 1.55
N MET A 111 3.00 11.54 0.86
CA MET A 111 3.34 10.98 -0.45
C MET A 111 2.19 11.24 -1.44
N PRO A 112 2.05 12.46 -1.97
CA PRO A 112 0.87 12.86 -2.77
C PRO A 112 0.68 12.07 -4.06
N ALA A 113 1.70 11.41 -4.59
CA ALA A 113 1.60 10.52 -5.75
C ALA A 113 0.94 9.17 -5.42
N VAL A 114 0.89 8.78 -4.13
CA VAL A 114 0.30 7.52 -3.69
C VAL A 114 -1.22 7.62 -3.68
N GLY A 115 -1.88 6.65 -4.30
CA GLY A 115 -3.33 6.52 -4.35
C GLY A 115 -3.86 5.23 -3.73
N GLY A 116 -2.99 4.28 -3.39
CA GLY A 116 -3.34 3.03 -2.72
C GLY A 116 -2.29 2.61 -1.70
N VAL A 117 -2.73 2.10 -0.54
CA VAL A 117 -1.87 1.51 0.48
C VAL A 117 -2.45 0.16 0.90
N VAL A 118 -1.57 -0.83 1.07
CA VAL A 118 -1.95 -2.17 1.51
C VAL A 118 -1.04 -2.60 2.65
N HIS A 119 -1.64 -3.14 3.69
CA HIS A 119 -0.97 -3.85 4.76
C HIS A 119 -1.34 -5.32 4.74
N THR A 120 -0.35 -6.21 4.93
CA THR A 120 -0.59 -7.65 5.03
C THR A 120 0.24 -8.28 6.15
N HIS A 121 -0.14 -9.50 6.54
CA HIS A 121 0.63 -10.37 7.43
C HIS A 121 1.09 -11.63 6.68
N SER A 122 1.46 -11.48 5.41
CA SER A 122 1.90 -12.57 4.57
C SER A 122 3.15 -13.25 5.14
N THR A 123 3.17 -14.58 5.12
CA THR A 123 4.02 -15.39 5.98
C THR A 123 5.52 -15.12 5.79
N TYR A 124 6.00 -15.13 4.55
CA TYR A 124 7.43 -14.98 4.29
C TYR A 124 7.90 -13.55 4.47
N ALA A 125 7.15 -12.58 3.98
CA ALA A 125 7.49 -11.17 4.17
C ALA A 125 7.48 -10.79 5.66
N THR A 126 6.50 -11.29 6.43
CA THR A 126 6.46 -11.07 7.88
C THR A 126 7.62 -11.78 8.61
N ALA A 127 8.05 -12.95 8.14
CA ALA A 127 9.24 -13.61 8.71
C ALA A 127 10.52 -12.78 8.49
N TRP A 128 10.68 -12.13 7.33
CA TRP A 128 11.77 -11.18 7.10
C TRP A 128 11.65 -9.93 7.98
N ALA A 129 10.43 -9.38 8.12
CA ALA A 129 10.16 -8.26 9.03
C ALA A 129 10.52 -8.59 10.48
N ALA A 130 10.19 -9.80 10.95
CA ALA A 130 10.52 -10.27 12.30
C ALA A 130 12.04 -10.40 12.53
N ARG A 131 12.81 -10.72 11.49
CA ARG A 131 14.28 -10.73 11.55
C ARG A 131 14.89 -9.33 11.51
N GLY A 132 14.13 -8.32 11.09
CA GLY A 132 14.64 -6.98 10.87
C GLY A 132 15.65 -6.91 9.70
N GLU A 133 15.51 -7.79 8.71
CA GLU A 133 16.41 -7.91 7.56
C GLU A 133 15.68 -7.52 6.27
N ALA A 134 16.35 -6.73 5.41
CA ALA A 134 15.87 -6.44 4.06
C ALA A 134 15.87 -7.69 3.19
N VAL A 135 14.92 -7.82 2.27
CA VAL A 135 14.97 -8.86 1.23
C VAL A 135 15.94 -8.41 0.15
N PRO A 136 17.08 -9.11 -0.06
CA PRO A 136 18.08 -8.69 -1.04
C PRO A 136 17.58 -8.87 -2.48
N CYS A 137 17.97 -7.96 -3.39
CA CYS A 137 17.58 -8.03 -4.79
C CYS A 137 18.41 -9.08 -5.55
N VAL A 138 17.88 -10.27 -5.65
CA VAL A 138 18.50 -11.42 -6.32
C VAL A 138 17.61 -12.04 -7.40
N LEU A 139 16.46 -11.44 -7.66
CA LEU A 139 15.48 -11.88 -8.66
C LEU A 139 15.15 -10.74 -9.62
N THR A 140 15.03 -11.03 -10.90
CA THR A 140 14.63 -10.02 -11.91
C THR A 140 13.27 -9.41 -11.58
N MET A 141 12.34 -10.20 -11.02
CA MET A 141 11.04 -9.74 -10.54
C MET A 141 11.18 -8.64 -9.47
N MET A 142 12.19 -8.71 -8.60
CA MET A 142 12.46 -7.67 -7.60
C MET A 142 13.01 -6.41 -8.27
N ALA A 143 13.96 -6.57 -9.20
CA ALA A 143 14.50 -5.47 -9.96
C ALA A 143 13.39 -4.74 -10.74
N ASP A 144 12.53 -5.49 -11.43
CA ASP A 144 11.41 -4.96 -12.22
C ASP A 144 10.43 -4.15 -11.34
N GLU A 145 9.92 -4.73 -10.25
CA GLU A 145 8.83 -4.14 -9.45
C GLU A 145 9.32 -3.12 -8.43
N PHE A 146 10.45 -3.39 -7.77
CA PHE A 146 10.93 -2.60 -6.62
C PHE A 146 12.20 -1.80 -6.92
N GLY A 147 12.88 -2.06 -8.02
CA GLY A 147 14.12 -1.38 -8.41
C GLY A 147 15.28 -1.61 -7.45
N GLY A 148 15.23 -2.69 -6.66
CA GLY A 148 16.25 -3.00 -5.66
C GLY A 148 15.74 -3.91 -4.53
N PRO A 149 16.44 -3.93 -3.39
CA PRO A 149 16.01 -4.68 -2.21
C PRO A 149 14.73 -4.10 -1.61
N ILE A 150 13.95 -4.93 -0.91
CA ILE A 150 12.82 -4.47 -0.10
C ILE A 150 13.37 -4.05 1.27
N PRO A 151 13.28 -2.77 1.64
CA PRO A 151 13.86 -2.25 2.87
C PRO A 151 13.06 -2.64 4.12
N VAL A 152 13.71 -2.51 5.28
CA VAL A 152 13.09 -2.64 6.61
C VAL A 152 12.91 -1.27 7.22
N GLY A 153 11.69 -0.96 7.63
CA GLY A 153 11.35 0.22 8.43
C GLY A 153 11.51 -0.03 9.94
N PRO A 154 11.36 1.01 10.76
CA PRO A 154 11.45 0.90 12.20
C PRO A 154 10.34 0.03 12.79
N PHE A 155 10.51 -0.41 14.05
CA PHE A 155 9.39 -0.88 14.85
C PHE A 155 8.53 0.33 15.25
N ALA A 156 7.21 0.20 15.11
CA ALA A 156 6.25 1.22 15.49
C ALA A 156 5.01 0.55 16.14
N LEU A 157 4.37 1.29 17.04
CA LEU A 157 3.11 0.84 17.65
C LEU A 157 1.94 1.07 16.69
N ILE A 158 0.90 0.24 16.83
CA ILE A 158 -0.34 0.35 16.06
C ILE A 158 -1.26 1.35 16.76
N GLY A 159 -2.01 2.15 15.99
CA GLY A 159 -3.09 3.00 16.48
C GLY A 159 -2.83 4.50 16.38
N ASP A 160 -1.61 4.90 15.98
CA ASP A 160 -1.27 6.29 15.66
C ASP A 160 -0.56 6.40 14.29
N ASP A 161 0.05 7.54 14.00
CA ASP A 161 0.75 7.79 12.73
C ASP A 161 2.18 7.21 12.65
N SER A 162 2.67 6.58 13.72
CA SER A 162 4.07 6.11 13.83
C SER A 162 4.46 5.13 12.73
N ILE A 163 3.55 4.22 12.36
CA ILE A 163 3.77 3.28 11.24
C ILE A 163 3.86 4.06 9.92
N GLY A 164 2.93 4.99 9.67
CA GLY A 164 2.92 5.82 8.47
C GLY A 164 4.20 6.66 8.32
N ARG A 165 4.68 7.25 9.40
CA ARG A 165 5.96 7.96 9.47
C ARG A 165 7.12 7.06 9.09
N GLY A 166 7.20 5.86 9.68
CA GLY A 166 8.23 4.88 9.36
C GLY A 166 8.20 4.42 7.90
N ILE A 167 7.00 4.28 7.31
CA ILE A 167 6.83 3.97 5.87
C ILE A 167 7.41 5.10 5.01
N VAL A 168 6.98 6.34 5.26
CA VAL A 168 7.42 7.53 4.49
C VAL A 168 8.92 7.73 4.60
N GLU A 169 9.50 7.66 5.80
CA GLU A 169 10.94 7.79 6.04
C GLU A 169 11.75 6.71 5.32
N THR A 170 11.24 5.47 5.30
CA THR A 170 11.94 4.33 4.70
C THR A 170 11.86 4.33 3.17
N LEU A 171 10.70 4.71 2.61
CA LEU A 171 10.47 4.70 1.17
C LEU A 171 10.87 6.01 0.48
N GLY A 172 10.98 7.10 1.25
CA GLY A 172 11.29 8.41 0.73
C GLY A 172 12.61 8.45 -0.03
N GLY A 173 12.57 8.95 -1.27
CA GLY A 173 13.73 9.04 -2.17
C GLY A 173 14.20 7.70 -2.75
N GLY A 174 13.55 6.56 -2.42
CA GLY A 174 13.84 5.24 -2.96
C GLY A 174 12.96 4.88 -4.18
N ARG A 175 13.15 3.67 -4.70
CA ARG A 175 12.33 3.09 -5.79
C ARG A 175 11.33 2.07 -5.27
N SER A 176 11.61 1.49 -4.08
CA SER A 176 10.79 0.41 -3.54
C SER A 176 9.38 0.92 -3.24
N ARG A 177 8.40 0.13 -3.64
CA ARG A 177 6.99 0.34 -3.31
C ARG A 177 6.57 -0.49 -2.09
N ALA A 178 7.52 -1.11 -1.41
CA ALA A 178 7.28 -1.98 -0.30
C ALA A 178 8.29 -1.73 0.80
N VAL A 179 7.83 -1.82 2.03
CA VAL A 179 8.64 -1.78 3.26
C VAL A 179 8.20 -2.88 4.20
N LEU A 180 9.14 -3.51 4.87
CA LEU A 180 8.88 -4.46 5.95
C LEU A 180 8.98 -3.70 7.28
N MET A 181 7.84 -3.39 7.91
CA MET A 181 7.87 -2.79 9.24
C MET A 181 8.35 -3.83 10.25
N ARG A 182 9.44 -3.51 10.98
CA ARG A 182 10.11 -4.45 11.90
C ARG A 182 9.13 -5.06 12.90
N ASN A 183 9.17 -6.39 13.05
CA ASN A 183 8.32 -7.18 13.94
C ASN A 183 6.81 -7.05 13.69
N HIS A 184 6.41 -6.55 12.51
CA HIS A 184 5.00 -6.35 12.18
C HIS A 184 4.65 -7.07 10.87
N GLY A 185 4.99 -6.50 9.73
CA GLY A 185 4.68 -7.06 8.42
C GLY A 185 4.93 -6.06 7.29
N PRO A 186 4.63 -6.46 6.04
CA PRO A 186 4.83 -5.58 4.90
C PRO A 186 3.71 -4.55 4.76
N PHE A 187 4.11 -3.36 4.33
CA PHE A 187 3.25 -2.32 3.76
C PHE A 187 3.68 -2.06 2.32
N THR A 188 2.71 -1.88 1.42
CA THR A 188 2.96 -1.56 0.02
C THR A 188 2.15 -0.36 -0.42
N ILE A 189 2.72 0.42 -1.34
CA ILE A 189 2.11 1.61 -1.92
C ILE A 189 1.94 1.46 -3.43
N GLY A 190 0.94 2.14 -3.97
CA GLY A 190 0.64 2.13 -5.39
C GLY A 190 -0.01 3.44 -5.84
N ARG A 191 -0.11 3.64 -7.15
CA ARG A 191 -0.86 4.78 -7.75
C ARG A 191 -2.36 4.67 -7.49
N ASP A 192 -2.81 3.46 -7.22
CA ASP A 192 -4.15 3.09 -6.80
C ASP A 192 -4.10 1.82 -5.94
N ALA A 193 -5.23 1.42 -5.37
CA ALA A 193 -5.31 0.24 -4.53
C ALA A 193 -4.92 -1.06 -5.28
N ARG A 194 -5.23 -1.16 -6.57
CA ARG A 194 -4.87 -2.34 -7.40
C ARG A 194 -3.36 -2.46 -7.58
N ASP A 195 -2.68 -1.35 -7.85
CA ASP A 195 -1.22 -1.30 -7.99
C ASP A 195 -0.52 -1.66 -6.66
N ALA A 196 -1.07 -1.21 -5.53
CA ALA A 196 -0.58 -1.55 -4.19
C ALA A 196 -0.80 -3.03 -3.82
N VAL A 197 -1.97 -3.61 -4.14
CA VAL A 197 -2.25 -5.04 -3.93
C VAL A 197 -1.32 -5.91 -4.80
N LYS A 198 -1.10 -5.53 -6.05
CA LYS A 198 -0.12 -6.20 -6.92
C LYS A 198 1.27 -6.23 -6.26
N ALA A 199 1.73 -5.09 -5.75
CA ALA A 199 3.01 -5.03 -5.05
C ALA A 199 3.03 -5.95 -3.81
N ALA A 200 1.93 -6.05 -3.04
CA ALA A 200 1.83 -6.95 -1.89
C ALA A 200 1.95 -8.43 -2.27
N VAL A 201 1.31 -8.86 -3.37
CA VAL A 201 1.47 -10.22 -3.91
C VAL A 201 2.93 -10.48 -4.29
N MET A 202 3.56 -9.52 -4.97
CA MET A 202 4.95 -9.65 -5.41
C MET A 202 5.93 -9.69 -4.23
N VAL A 203 5.70 -8.92 -3.16
CA VAL A 203 6.52 -8.96 -1.93
C VAL A 203 6.54 -10.35 -1.33
N GLU A 204 5.39 -10.97 -1.16
CA GLU A 204 5.32 -12.31 -0.57
C GLU A 204 6.03 -13.35 -1.44
N GLU A 205 5.82 -13.31 -2.76
CA GLU A 205 6.44 -14.26 -3.68
C GLU A 205 7.96 -14.14 -3.70
N VAL A 206 8.51 -12.92 -3.75
CA VAL A 206 9.97 -12.74 -3.74
C VAL A 206 10.57 -13.05 -2.37
N ALA A 207 9.90 -12.68 -1.28
CA ALA A 207 10.35 -13.01 0.09
C ALA A 207 10.42 -14.53 0.28
N ARG A 208 9.41 -15.27 -0.20
CA ARG A 208 9.37 -16.73 -0.19
C ARG A 208 10.50 -17.34 -1.02
N THR A 209 10.67 -16.90 -2.25
CA THR A 209 11.69 -17.45 -3.16
C THR A 209 13.10 -17.22 -2.63
N VAL A 210 13.40 -16.01 -2.13
CA VAL A 210 14.71 -15.70 -1.54
C VAL A 210 14.95 -16.51 -0.26
N HIS A 211 13.92 -16.68 0.58
CA HIS A 211 14.01 -17.51 1.80
C HIS A 211 14.36 -18.96 1.45
N ILE A 212 13.67 -19.57 0.48
CA ILE A 212 13.94 -20.94 0.03
C ILE A 212 15.35 -21.05 -0.57
N SER A 213 15.75 -20.09 -1.41
CA SER A 213 17.09 -20.08 -2.00
C SER A 213 18.20 -20.08 -0.94
N ARG A 214 18.05 -19.30 0.13
CA ARG A 214 19.01 -19.24 1.23
C ARG A 214 19.16 -20.55 2.02
N GLN A 215 18.17 -21.43 1.97
CA GLN A 215 18.30 -22.76 2.61
C GLN A 215 19.30 -23.67 1.88
N VAL A 216 19.60 -23.40 0.63
CA VAL A 216 20.52 -24.20 -0.22
C VAL A 216 21.89 -23.52 -0.35
N GLY A 217 21.99 -22.23 -0.02
CA GLY A 217 23.21 -21.43 -0.10
C GLY A 217 22.89 -19.95 -0.30
N GLU A 218 23.92 -19.10 -0.34
CA GLU A 218 23.73 -17.69 -0.60
C GLU A 218 23.37 -17.47 -2.08
N PRO A 219 22.27 -16.77 -2.38
CA PRO A 219 21.89 -16.48 -3.76
C PRO A 219 22.86 -15.48 -4.41
N THR A 220 23.06 -15.63 -5.71
CA THR A 220 23.91 -14.71 -6.49
C THR A 220 23.23 -13.36 -6.64
N PRO A 221 23.86 -12.24 -6.26
CA PRO A 221 23.30 -10.91 -6.44
C PRO A 221 23.22 -10.51 -7.92
N ILE A 222 22.24 -9.67 -8.25
CA ILE A 222 22.16 -9.03 -9.57
C ILE A 222 23.03 -7.77 -9.54
N ASP A 223 23.79 -7.52 -10.61
CA ASP A 223 24.58 -6.31 -10.75
C ASP A 223 23.68 -5.05 -10.70
N PRO A 224 24.06 -3.99 -9.95
CA PRO A 224 23.25 -2.77 -9.82
C PRO A 224 22.86 -2.13 -11.17
N ALA A 225 23.74 -2.12 -12.17
CA ALA A 225 23.42 -1.58 -13.49
C ALA A 225 22.36 -2.41 -14.23
N GLN A 226 22.33 -3.72 -13.98
CA GLN A 226 21.28 -4.60 -14.51
C GLN A 226 19.95 -4.38 -13.79
N ILE A 227 19.98 -4.12 -12.47
CA ILE A 227 18.77 -3.74 -11.70
C ILE A 227 18.18 -2.46 -12.29
N ASP A 228 19.00 -1.43 -12.53
CA ASP A 228 18.56 -0.17 -13.12
C ASP A 228 17.89 -0.40 -14.49
N SER A 229 18.53 -1.15 -15.36
CA SER A 229 18.01 -1.45 -16.71
C SER A 229 16.69 -2.22 -16.68
N LEU A 230 16.55 -3.20 -15.76
CA LEU A 230 15.32 -3.97 -15.57
C LEU A 230 14.19 -3.09 -15.06
N TYR A 231 14.46 -2.26 -14.05
CA TYR A 231 13.47 -1.34 -13.48
C TYR A 231 12.95 -0.36 -14.53
N GLU A 232 13.85 0.33 -15.27
CA GLU A 232 13.46 1.27 -16.30
C GLU A 232 12.62 0.61 -17.41
N ARG A 233 13.06 -0.56 -17.90
CA ARG A 233 12.31 -1.32 -18.90
C ARG A 233 10.90 -1.66 -18.39
N TYR A 234 10.78 -2.10 -17.14
CA TYR A 234 9.49 -2.50 -16.58
C TYR A 234 8.55 -1.30 -16.35
N GLN A 235 9.08 -0.18 -15.87
CA GLN A 235 8.27 1.02 -15.61
C GLN A 235 7.80 1.70 -16.90
N TYR A 236 8.60 1.68 -17.98
CA TYR A 236 8.35 2.51 -19.15
C TYR A 236 8.03 1.74 -20.43
N VAL A 237 8.39 0.47 -20.54
CA VAL A 237 8.27 -0.31 -21.78
C VAL A 237 7.35 -1.53 -21.63
N TYR A 238 7.28 -2.12 -20.44
CA TYR A 238 6.57 -3.38 -20.23
C TYR A 238 5.06 -3.20 -20.06
N GLY A 239 4.29 -4.09 -20.70
CA GLY A 239 2.83 -4.17 -20.57
C GLY A 239 2.08 -3.21 -21.51
N GLN A 240 0.73 -3.30 -21.51
CA GLN A 240 -0.14 -2.55 -22.44
C GLN A 240 -0.29 -1.06 -22.12
N GLY A 241 0.42 -0.53 -21.13
CA GLY A 241 0.35 0.86 -20.68
C GLY A 241 1.71 1.53 -20.48
N GLY A 242 2.77 1.05 -21.16
CA GLY A 242 4.16 1.42 -20.94
C GLY A 242 4.58 2.87 -21.24
N ALA A 243 3.68 3.75 -21.63
CA ALA A 243 4.00 5.16 -21.83
C ALA A 243 3.40 6.01 -20.70
N ASN A 244 4.24 6.72 -19.94
CA ASN A 244 3.90 7.68 -18.87
C ASN A 244 3.64 7.13 -17.44
N ARG A 245 4.58 6.40 -16.87
CA ARG A 245 4.55 6.10 -15.45
C ARG A 245 5.52 7.00 -14.69
N THR A 246 5.00 8.01 -13.99
CA THR A 246 5.80 8.80 -13.04
C THR A 246 6.17 7.93 -11.83
N PRO A 247 7.43 7.91 -11.37
CA PRO A 247 7.81 7.18 -10.16
C PRO A 247 7.02 7.69 -8.95
N LEU A 248 6.50 6.76 -8.11
CA LEU A 248 5.70 7.09 -6.93
C LEU A 248 6.51 7.75 -5.80
N THR A 249 7.82 7.52 -5.79
CA THR A 249 8.71 7.86 -4.68
C THR A 249 9.61 9.07 -4.97
N ALA A 250 9.52 9.67 -6.17
CA ALA A 250 10.39 10.76 -6.60
C ALA A 250 10.01 12.16 -6.05
N THR A 251 8.98 12.27 -5.20
CA THR A 251 8.53 13.58 -4.68
C THR A 251 8.30 13.46 -3.17
N ILE A 252 9.31 13.76 -2.41
CA ILE A 252 9.21 14.24 -1.02
C ILE A 252 9.72 15.67 -1.00
#